data_c37d7a795f7f74c5d4a0865f2596ae16
#
_entry.id   c37d7a795f7f74c5d4a0865f2596ae16
#
_cell.length_a   1.000
_cell.length_b   1.000
_cell.length_c   1.000
_cell.angle_alpha   90.00
_cell.angle_beta   90.00
_cell.angle_gamma   90.00
#
_symmetry.space_group_name_H-M   'P 1'
#
loop_
_entity.id
_entity.type
_entity.pdbx_description
1 polymer ?
#
loop_
_entity_poly.entity_id
_entity_poly.type
_entity_poly.pdbx_seq_one_letter_code
_entity_poly.pdbx_strand_id
1 'polypeptide(L)'
;MLGDVLQRRLVFVTGKGGVGKTAVTLALATAAARARRRVLVVEVNPHGRVGEYLGGVTLGPEPTEVAPGLSVAAIEPTVILEEFALRILRIRALARRLLQSQTFRIVAAAAPGIDDFLTLVRIGGWEDARTGLQRRRHRFDLVLVDAPATGHSVPLLATPGSLLKMLPFGPLAGTARELALLLSDPERTAVAVVTRAEEMAVNETLELSAAIMRVGVPLLPTIVNAVAPLRFSRAELRRLLKEPPDVPASLRPLAAAGAFSAARQRAAEREIRRLGRALATTPVSLPLVATRRFTPTAIDELADAIEHAGARRRRAAGVA
;
A
#
# COMPACT_ATOMS: atom_id res chain seq x y z
N MET A 1 -3.51 13.90 -1.31
CA MET A 1 -2.94 12.55 -1.11
C MET A 1 -2.14 12.44 0.20
N LEU A 2 -0.96 13.08 0.33
CA LEU A 2 -0.21 12.98 1.60
C LEU A 2 -1.08 13.41 2.79
N GLY A 3 -1.82 14.52 2.68
CA GLY A 3 -2.75 14.95 3.73
C GLY A 3 -3.80 13.90 4.07
N ASP A 4 -4.38 13.22 3.08
CA ASP A 4 -5.38 12.16 3.30
C ASP A 4 -4.76 10.95 4.01
N VAL A 5 -3.51 10.60 3.68
CA VAL A 5 -2.74 9.54 4.36
C VAL A 5 -2.40 9.93 5.80
N LEU A 6 -1.94 11.18 6.01
CA LEU A 6 -1.55 11.68 7.34
C LEU A 6 -2.74 11.85 8.31
N GLN A 7 -3.96 11.85 7.80
CA GLN A 7 -5.18 11.84 8.63
C GLN A 7 -5.54 10.43 9.12
N ARG A 8 -4.90 9.39 8.62
CA ARG A 8 -5.13 8.00 9.01
C ARG A 8 -4.02 7.51 9.92
N ARG A 9 -4.32 6.47 10.68
CA ARG A 9 -3.36 5.78 11.53
C ARG A 9 -2.87 4.48 10.90
N LEU A 10 -3.69 3.87 10.04
CA LEU A 10 -3.41 2.63 9.35
C LEU A 10 -3.76 2.77 7.87
N VAL A 11 -2.78 2.56 6.99
CA VAL A 11 -3.01 2.59 5.54
C VAL A 11 -2.41 1.34 4.90
N PHE A 12 -3.26 0.58 4.25
CA PHE A 12 -2.83 -0.53 3.40
C PHE A 12 -2.52 -0.02 2.00
N VAL A 13 -1.34 -0.31 1.49
CA VAL A 13 -0.96 0.01 0.10
C VAL A 13 -1.00 -1.28 -0.71
N THR A 14 -1.91 -1.35 -1.67
CA THR A 14 -2.13 -2.54 -2.49
C THR A 14 -2.26 -2.21 -3.97
N GLY A 15 -2.39 -3.21 -4.82
CA GLY A 15 -2.52 -3.09 -6.28
C GLY A 15 -1.93 -4.31 -6.98
N LYS A 16 -1.99 -4.33 -8.30
CA LYS A 16 -1.43 -5.42 -9.15
C LYS A 16 0.06 -5.67 -8.86
N GLY A 17 0.53 -6.87 -9.17
CA GLY A 17 1.97 -7.18 -9.19
C GLY A 17 2.74 -6.26 -10.14
N GLY A 18 3.88 -5.73 -9.70
CA GLY A 18 4.78 -4.91 -10.54
C GLY A 18 4.40 -3.44 -10.74
N VAL A 19 3.31 -2.94 -10.15
CA VAL A 19 2.92 -1.51 -10.26
C VAL A 19 3.77 -0.57 -9.38
N GLY A 20 4.64 -1.12 -8.51
CA GLY A 20 5.52 -0.34 -7.64
C GLY A 20 4.93 -0.03 -6.25
N LYS A 21 4.12 -0.92 -5.69
CA LYS A 21 3.53 -0.78 -4.34
C LYS A 21 4.59 -0.43 -3.30
N THR A 22 5.61 -1.28 -3.15
CA THR A 22 6.69 -1.10 -2.18
C THR A 22 7.40 0.26 -2.33
N ALA A 23 7.66 0.67 -3.57
CA ALA A 23 8.27 1.98 -3.84
C ALA A 23 7.37 3.14 -3.37
N VAL A 24 6.07 3.05 -3.67
CA VAL A 24 5.08 4.05 -3.25
C VAL A 24 4.89 4.03 -1.73
N THR A 25 4.86 2.84 -1.11
CA THR A 25 4.76 2.70 0.36
C THR A 25 5.93 3.40 1.04
N LEU A 26 7.16 3.14 0.59
CA LEU A 26 8.35 3.76 1.15
C LEU A 26 8.40 5.26 0.90
N ALA A 27 8.01 5.72 -0.28
CA ALA A 27 7.93 7.15 -0.59
C ALA A 27 6.89 7.88 0.28
N LEU A 28 5.72 7.27 0.53
CA LEU A 28 4.71 7.78 1.47
C LEU A 28 5.26 7.82 2.89
N ALA A 29 5.97 6.77 3.31
CA ALA A 29 6.58 6.69 4.63
C ALA A 29 7.64 7.77 4.82
N THR A 30 8.52 7.97 3.84
CA THR A 30 9.56 8.99 3.86
C THR A 30 8.94 10.41 3.92
N ALA A 31 7.95 10.70 3.07
CA ALA A 31 7.25 11.97 3.10
C ALA A 31 6.54 12.22 4.44
N ALA A 32 5.95 11.19 5.04
CA ALA A 32 5.31 11.28 6.35
C ALA A 32 6.33 11.51 7.49
N ALA A 33 7.48 10.82 7.45
CA ALA A 33 8.56 11.01 8.41
C ALA A 33 9.16 12.42 8.31
N ARG A 34 9.34 12.96 7.11
CA ARG A 34 9.74 14.37 6.87
C ARG A 34 8.71 15.36 7.44
N ALA A 35 7.42 15.00 7.43
CA ALA A 35 6.35 15.75 8.10
C ALA A 35 6.30 15.50 9.61
N ARG A 36 7.39 14.98 10.22
CA ARG A 36 7.56 14.71 11.66
C ARG A 36 6.56 13.71 12.24
N ARG A 37 6.05 12.78 11.43
CA ARG A 37 5.28 11.63 11.90
C ARG A 37 6.21 10.47 12.23
N ARG A 38 5.89 9.72 13.28
CA ARG A 38 6.54 8.43 13.57
C ARG A 38 5.82 7.36 12.76
N VAL A 39 6.52 6.84 11.76
CA VAL A 39 5.96 5.93 10.77
C VAL A 39 6.51 4.53 10.97
N LEU A 40 5.64 3.54 10.90
CA LEU A 40 6.01 2.14 10.77
C LEU A 40 5.61 1.64 9.37
N VAL A 41 6.56 1.12 8.62
CA VAL A 41 6.30 0.33 7.40
C VAL A 41 6.29 -1.14 7.76
N VAL A 42 5.21 -1.83 7.43
CA VAL A 42 5.03 -3.27 7.65
C VAL A 42 5.06 -3.99 6.31
N GLU A 43 6.02 -4.88 6.14
CA GLU A 43 6.11 -5.76 4.98
C GLU A 43 5.37 -7.07 5.26
N VAL A 44 4.31 -7.35 4.49
CA VAL A 44 3.50 -8.57 4.65
C VAL A 44 4.01 -9.69 3.75
N ASN A 45 4.70 -9.38 2.68
CA ASN A 45 5.21 -10.38 1.74
C ASN A 45 6.56 -10.93 2.21
N PRO A 46 6.72 -12.26 2.40
CA PRO A 46 7.99 -12.87 2.81
C PRO A 46 9.11 -12.71 1.77
N HIS A 47 8.77 -12.39 0.53
CA HIS A 47 9.70 -12.07 -0.56
C HIS A 47 9.64 -10.58 -0.92
N GLY A 48 9.35 -9.74 0.06
CA GLY A 48 9.25 -8.30 -0.13
C GLY A 48 10.57 -7.64 -0.43
N ARG A 49 10.51 -6.38 -0.83
CA ARG A 49 11.66 -5.58 -1.27
C ARG A 49 11.90 -4.35 -0.42
N VAL A 50 11.21 -4.22 0.71
CA VAL A 50 11.36 -3.06 1.58
C VAL A 50 12.82 -2.90 2.00
N GLY A 51 13.44 -4.00 2.49
CA GLY A 51 14.84 -4.00 2.90
C GLY A 51 15.82 -3.72 1.75
N GLU A 52 15.59 -4.32 0.57
CA GLU A 52 16.40 -4.07 -0.63
C GLU A 52 16.39 -2.59 -1.02
N TYR A 53 15.22 -1.97 -1.05
CA TYR A 53 15.03 -0.56 -1.44
C TYR A 53 15.59 0.43 -0.41
N LEU A 54 15.72 0.01 0.85
CA LEU A 54 16.36 0.78 1.92
C LEU A 54 17.87 0.56 2.02
N GLY A 55 18.50 -0.02 0.99
CA GLY A 55 19.95 -0.20 0.93
C GLY A 55 20.46 -1.51 1.55
N GLY A 56 19.63 -2.55 1.62
CA GLY A 56 19.98 -3.88 2.11
C GLY A 56 19.71 -4.08 3.61
N VAL A 57 18.76 -3.35 4.17
CA VAL A 57 18.34 -3.53 5.57
C VAL A 57 17.61 -4.86 5.73
N THR A 58 18.02 -5.65 6.73
CA THR A 58 17.30 -6.87 7.10
C THR A 58 16.12 -6.51 8.00
N LEU A 59 14.92 -6.91 7.60
CA LEU A 59 13.70 -6.73 8.40
C LEU A 59 13.51 -7.93 9.35
N GLY A 60 13.15 -7.62 10.59
CA GLY A 60 12.74 -8.62 11.57
C GLY A 60 11.27 -8.46 11.97
N PRO A 61 10.76 -9.33 12.85
CA PRO A 61 9.38 -9.27 13.33
C PRO A 61 9.12 -8.08 14.27
N GLU A 62 10.17 -7.45 14.79
CA GLU A 62 10.06 -6.26 15.63
C GLU A 62 10.42 -4.98 14.87
N PRO A 63 9.69 -3.86 15.11
CA PRO A 63 9.96 -2.58 14.48
C PRO A 63 11.37 -2.06 14.78
N THR A 64 12.17 -1.87 13.74
CA THR A 64 13.53 -1.31 13.78
C THR A 64 13.54 0.05 13.09
N GLU A 65 14.08 1.06 13.74
CA GLU A 65 14.24 2.40 13.14
C GLU A 65 15.39 2.40 12.13
N VAL A 66 15.10 2.81 10.89
CA VAL A 66 16.04 2.82 9.75
C VAL A 66 16.40 4.24 9.32
N ALA A 67 15.58 5.21 9.69
CA ALA A 67 15.84 6.64 9.52
C ALA A 67 15.04 7.41 10.59
N PRO A 68 15.37 8.68 10.88
CA PRO A 68 14.66 9.46 11.89
C PRO A 68 13.14 9.47 11.68
N GLY A 69 12.40 8.87 12.61
CA GLY A 69 10.94 8.74 12.56
C GLY A 69 10.41 7.67 11.59
N LEU A 70 11.27 6.89 10.95
CA LEU A 70 10.89 5.79 10.05
C LEU A 70 11.37 4.45 10.61
N SER A 71 10.44 3.60 10.97
CA SER A 71 10.67 2.21 11.39
C SER A 71 10.13 1.23 10.36
N VAL A 72 10.72 0.04 10.32
CA VAL A 72 10.30 -1.06 9.44
C VAL A 72 10.17 -2.36 10.24
N ALA A 73 9.24 -3.23 9.83
CA ALA A 73 9.10 -4.58 10.35
C ALA A 73 8.57 -5.52 9.26
N ALA A 74 8.86 -6.81 9.37
CA ALA A 74 8.28 -7.85 8.54
C ALA A 74 7.26 -8.69 9.34
N ILE A 75 6.25 -9.21 8.66
CA ILE A 75 5.30 -10.15 9.25
C ILE A 75 5.89 -11.56 9.18
N GLU A 76 5.97 -12.20 10.35
CA GLU A 76 6.35 -13.60 10.49
C GLU A 76 5.20 -14.38 11.16
N PRO A 77 4.34 -15.08 10.38
CA PRO A 77 3.12 -15.72 10.90
C PRO A 77 3.38 -16.70 12.04
N THR A 78 4.49 -17.43 12.00
CA THR A 78 4.86 -18.40 13.04
C THR A 78 5.10 -17.74 14.41
N VAL A 79 5.79 -16.61 14.43
CA VAL A 79 6.05 -15.83 15.67
C VAL A 79 4.74 -15.31 16.23
N ILE A 80 3.87 -14.79 15.35
CA ILE A 80 2.58 -14.23 15.74
C ILE A 80 1.66 -15.29 16.32
N LEU A 81 1.66 -16.50 15.75
CA LEU A 81 0.86 -17.61 16.24
C LEU A 81 1.23 -17.97 17.70
N GLU A 82 2.53 -17.99 18.02
CA GLU A 82 3.00 -18.24 19.37
C GLU A 82 2.54 -17.18 20.35
N GLU A 83 2.73 -15.91 20.02
CA GLU A 83 2.31 -14.78 20.86
C GLU A 83 0.79 -14.77 21.06
N PHE A 84 0.04 -15.02 20.00
CA PHE A 84 -1.41 -15.04 20.03
C PHE A 84 -1.97 -16.19 20.88
N ALA A 85 -1.41 -17.39 20.74
CA ALA A 85 -1.76 -18.53 21.57
C ALA A 85 -1.49 -18.25 23.06
N LEU A 86 -0.34 -17.64 23.38
CA LEU A 86 -0.01 -17.23 24.76
C LEU A 86 -0.98 -16.17 25.31
N ARG A 87 -1.45 -15.26 24.47
CA ARG A 87 -2.41 -14.22 24.87
C ARG A 87 -3.80 -14.79 25.16
N ILE A 88 -4.29 -15.72 24.31
CA ILE A 88 -5.64 -16.30 24.46
C ILE A 88 -5.70 -17.30 25.61
N LEU A 89 -4.74 -18.19 25.72
CA LEU A 89 -4.80 -19.29 26.69
C LEU A 89 -4.45 -18.87 28.12
N ARG A 90 -3.92 -17.67 28.33
CA ARG A 90 -3.52 -17.08 29.62
C ARG A 90 -2.62 -18.00 30.50
N ILE A 91 -2.43 -19.26 30.13
CA ILE A 91 -1.61 -20.27 30.82
C ILE A 91 -0.45 -20.65 29.90
N ARG A 92 0.74 -20.16 30.20
CA ARG A 92 1.95 -20.36 29.37
C ARG A 92 2.27 -21.83 29.12
N ALA A 93 2.09 -22.67 30.13
CA ALA A 93 2.37 -24.13 30.01
C ALA A 93 1.42 -24.80 29.01
N LEU A 94 0.13 -24.46 29.04
CA LEU A 94 -0.87 -24.99 28.12
C LEU A 94 -0.63 -24.50 26.69
N ALA A 95 -0.34 -23.22 26.53
CA ALA A 95 0.00 -22.65 25.23
C ALA A 95 1.22 -23.33 24.59
N ARG A 96 2.31 -23.49 25.36
CA ARG A 96 3.52 -24.19 24.87
C ARG A 96 3.22 -25.64 24.47
N ARG A 97 2.47 -26.38 25.29
CA ARG A 97 2.09 -27.77 24.99
C ARG A 97 1.25 -27.88 23.73
N LEU A 98 0.32 -26.94 23.51
CA LEU A 98 -0.50 -26.85 22.29
C LEU A 98 0.35 -26.58 21.07
N LEU A 99 1.22 -25.57 21.13
CA LEU A 99 2.12 -25.15 20.03
C LEU A 99 3.17 -26.25 19.70
N GLN A 100 3.56 -27.08 20.66
CA GLN A 100 4.43 -28.24 20.43
C GLN A 100 3.70 -29.42 19.81
N SER A 101 2.37 -29.46 19.86
CA SER A 101 1.56 -30.51 19.23
C SER A 101 1.66 -30.41 17.70
N GLN A 102 2.17 -31.46 17.08
CA GLN A 102 2.25 -31.55 15.62
C GLN A 102 0.87 -31.47 14.99
N THR A 103 -0.13 -32.12 15.59
CA THR A 103 -1.52 -32.05 15.13
C THR A 103 -2.08 -30.60 15.13
N PHE A 104 -1.82 -29.85 16.22
CA PHE A 104 -2.26 -28.44 16.27
C PHE A 104 -1.60 -27.61 15.19
N ARG A 105 -0.29 -27.77 14.98
CA ARG A 105 0.45 -27.03 13.93
C ARG A 105 -0.08 -27.34 12.54
N ILE A 106 -0.39 -28.61 12.26
CA ILE A 106 -0.98 -29.03 10.98
C ILE A 106 -2.38 -28.43 10.81
N VAL A 107 -3.23 -28.50 11.82
CA VAL A 107 -4.59 -27.94 11.77
C VAL A 107 -4.55 -26.42 11.65
N ALA A 108 -3.70 -25.74 12.41
CA ALA A 108 -3.54 -24.29 12.32
C ALA A 108 -3.02 -23.84 10.94
N ALA A 109 -2.01 -24.55 10.40
CA ALA A 109 -1.49 -24.26 9.07
C ALA A 109 -2.47 -24.59 7.93
N ALA A 110 -3.38 -25.54 8.15
CA ALA A 110 -4.41 -25.92 7.19
C ALA A 110 -5.70 -25.06 7.30
N ALA A 111 -5.84 -24.27 8.36
CA ALA A 111 -7.03 -23.44 8.55
C ALA A 111 -7.00 -22.22 7.60
N PRO A 112 -7.91 -22.14 6.61
CA PRO A 112 -7.88 -21.04 5.65
C PRO A 112 -8.03 -19.67 6.34
N GLY A 113 -7.13 -18.73 6.03
CA GLY A 113 -7.17 -17.35 6.53
C GLY A 113 -6.63 -17.14 7.94
N ILE A 114 -6.06 -18.17 8.61
CA ILE A 114 -5.45 -17.98 9.92
C ILE A 114 -4.22 -17.07 9.86
N ASP A 115 -3.40 -17.18 8.82
CA ASP A 115 -2.23 -16.36 8.63
C ASP A 115 -2.63 -14.90 8.35
N ASP A 116 -3.68 -14.68 7.56
CA ASP A 116 -4.25 -13.36 7.32
C ASP A 116 -4.80 -12.74 8.62
N PHE A 117 -5.49 -13.56 9.43
CA PHE A 117 -6.01 -13.11 10.72
C PHE A 117 -4.88 -12.72 11.67
N LEU A 118 -3.86 -13.54 11.81
CA LEU A 118 -2.70 -13.28 12.67
C LEU A 118 -1.93 -12.03 12.17
N THR A 119 -1.78 -11.89 10.86
CA THR A 119 -1.22 -10.69 10.23
C THR A 119 -1.97 -9.43 10.68
N LEU A 120 -3.30 -9.44 10.61
CA LEU A 120 -4.13 -8.30 11.05
C LEU A 120 -4.07 -8.08 12.56
N VAL A 121 -3.99 -9.14 13.37
CA VAL A 121 -3.79 -9.05 14.83
C VAL A 121 -2.49 -8.30 15.14
N ARG A 122 -1.40 -8.63 14.44
CA ARG A 122 -0.11 -7.95 14.63
C ARG A 122 -0.15 -6.50 14.20
N ILE A 123 -0.71 -6.22 13.02
CA ILE A 123 -0.87 -4.85 12.48
C ILE A 123 -1.73 -4.01 13.42
N GLY A 124 -2.88 -4.51 13.86
CA GLY A 124 -3.75 -3.83 14.82
C GLY A 124 -3.06 -3.58 16.17
N GLY A 125 -2.23 -4.53 16.60
CA GLY A 125 -1.41 -4.38 17.80
C GLY A 125 -0.39 -3.24 17.68
N TRP A 126 0.23 -3.05 16.52
CA TRP A 126 1.14 -1.91 16.29
C TRP A 126 0.40 -0.58 16.11
N GLU A 127 -0.78 -0.61 15.48
CA GLU A 127 -1.61 0.59 15.35
C GLU A 127 -2.03 1.13 16.72
N ASP A 128 -2.42 0.26 17.66
CA ASP A 128 -2.82 0.68 19.03
C ASP A 128 -1.64 0.76 20.01
N ALA A 129 -0.42 0.35 19.62
CA ALA A 129 0.74 0.35 20.50
C ALA A 129 0.97 1.73 21.13
N ARG A 130 1.08 1.76 22.45
CA ARG A 130 1.24 3.00 23.22
C ARG A 130 2.56 3.03 23.97
N THR A 131 3.11 4.23 24.11
CA THR A 131 4.40 4.49 24.76
C THR A 131 4.32 5.72 25.68
N GLY A 132 5.37 5.91 26.50
CA GLY A 132 5.49 7.01 27.46
C GLY A 132 4.89 6.71 28.82
N LEU A 133 5.18 7.62 29.78
CA LEU A 133 4.59 7.60 31.11
C LEU A 133 3.05 7.62 30.99
N GLN A 134 2.38 6.61 31.57
CA GLN A 134 0.94 6.39 31.52
C GLN A 134 0.38 5.91 30.16
N ARG A 135 1.21 5.45 29.20
CA ARG A 135 0.78 4.95 27.87
C ARG A 135 -0.19 5.89 27.13
N ARG A 136 0.01 7.20 27.22
CA ARG A 136 -0.90 8.21 26.64
C ARG A 136 -0.66 8.49 25.16
N ARG A 137 0.54 8.18 24.62
CA ARG A 137 0.88 8.45 23.20
C ARG A 137 1.02 7.14 22.44
N HIS A 138 0.47 7.10 21.23
CA HIS A 138 0.74 6.00 20.34
C HIS A 138 2.24 5.92 20.01
N ARG A 139 2.76 4.71 19.84
CA ARG A 139 4.16 4.49 19.45
C ARG A 139 4.42 5.02 18.05
N PHE A 140 3.48 4.76 17.13
CA PHE A 140 3.50 5.23 15.76
C PHE A 140 2.29 6.14 15.49
N ASP A 141 2.52 7.20 14.72
CA ASP A 141 1.46 8.11 14.31
C ASP A 141 0.78 7.59 13.03
N LEU A 142 1.50 6.78 12.25
CA LEU A 142 1.04 6.16 11.02
C LEU A 142 1.69 4.77 10.85
N VAL A 143 0.87 3.77 10.55
CA VAL A 143 1.30 2.43 10.12
C VAL A 143 0.96 2.27 8.64
N LEU A 144 1.97 2.06 7.80
CA LEU A 144 1.85 1.79 6.37
C LEU A 144 2.12 0.31 6.11
N VAL A 145 1.15 -0.39 5.56
CA VAL A 145 1.26 -1.81 5.26
C VAL A 145 1.55 -1.99 3.77
N ASP A 146 2.74 -2.49 3.42
CA ASP A 146 3.02 -2.96 2.06
C ASP A 146 2.33 -4.30 1.85
N ALA A 147 1.09 -4.22 1.37
CA ALA A 147 0.20 -5.36 1.27
C ALA A 147 0.54 -6.24 0.06
N PRO A 148 0.17 -7.52 0.09
CA PRO A 148 0.32 -8.42 -1.04
C PRO A 148 -0.38 -7.87 -2.31
N ALA A 149 -0.08 -8.47 -3.46
CA ALA A 149 -0.77 -8.15 -4.71
C ALA A 149 -2.27 -8.49 -4.66
N THR A 150 -3.04 -7.97 -5.61
CA THR A 150 -4.52 -8.00 -5.68
C THR A 150 -5.18 -9.31 -5.24
N GLY A 151 -4.59 -10.46 -5.60
CA GLY A 151 -5.16 -11.79 -5.26
C GLY A 151 -5.22 -12.11 -3.77
N HIS A 152 -4.40 -11.48 -2.92
CA HIS A 152 -4.32 -11.76 -1.49
C HIS A 152 -4.76 -10.59 -0.60
N SER A 153 -4.80 -9.36 -1.12
CA SER A 153 -5.14 -8.19 -0.30
C SER A 153 -6.62 -8.14 0.09
N VAL A 154 -7.53 -8.55 -0.79
CA VAL A 154 -8.98 -8.58 -0.47
C VAL A 154 -9.30 -9.68 0.53
N PRO A 155 -8.84 -10.95 0.38
CA PRO A 155 -8.95 -11.98 1.41
C PRO A 155 -8.44 -11.51 2.77
N LEU A 156 -7.23 -10.95 2.83
CA LEU A 156 -6.67 -10.39 4.07
C LEU A 156 -7.65 -9.44 4.76
N LEU A 157 -8.15 -8.42 4.05
CA LEU A 157 -9.06 -7.43 4.60
C LEU A 157 -10.44 -8.01 4.97
N ALA A 158 -10.90 -9.05 4.26
CA ALA A 158 -12.20 -9.70 4.51
C ALA A 158 -12.16 -10.71 5.67
N THR A 159 -10.97 -11.15 6.09
CA THR A 159 -10.77 -12.22 7.08
C THR A 159 -11.53 -12.00 8.39
N PRO A 160 -11.52 -10.81 9.04
CA PRO A 160 -12.26 -10.63 10.29
C PRO A 160 -13.77 -10.85 10.14
N GLY A 161 -14.36 -10.32 9.05
CA GLY A 161 -15.79 -10.51 8.77
C GLY A 161 -16.14 -11.97 8.44
N SER A 162 -15.26 -12.67 7.74
CA SER A 162 -15.43 -14.10 7.43
C SER A 162 -15.34 -14.95 8.68
N LEU A 163 -14.38 -14.67 9.57
CA LEU A 163 -14.21 -15.38 10.84
C LEU A 163 -15.43 -15.20 11.75
N LEU A 164 -16.00 -13.99 11.82
CA LEU A 164 -17.20 -13.72 12.61
C LEU A 164 -18.44 -14.48 12.13
N LYS A 165 -18.54 -14.78 10.83
CA LYS A 165 -19.62 -15.60 10.27
C LYS A 165 -19.45 -17.08 10.65
N MET A 166 -18.21 -17.55 10.76
CA MET A 166 -17.91 -18.95 11.09
C MET A 166 -17.92 -19.20 12.60
N LEU A 167 -17.39 -18.26 13.37
CA LEU A 167 -17.22 -18.33 14.82
C LEU A 167 -17.74 -17.05 15.49
N PRO A 168 -19.08 -16.92 15.71
CA PRO A 168 -19.65 -15.67 16.21
C PRO A 168 -19.38 -15.39 17.70
N PHE A 169 -18.89 -16.38 18.44
CA PHE A 169 -18.66 -16.30 19.88
C PHE A 169 -17.25 -16.75 20.26
N GLY A 170 -16.81 -16.38 21.46
CA GLY A 170 -15.52 -16.75 22.04
C GLY A 170 -14.40 -15.72 21.83
N PRO A 171 -13.19 -16.00 22.32
CA PRO A 171 -12.07 -15.05 22.31
C PRO A 171 -11.64 -14.60 20.92
N LEU A 172 -11.67 -15.53 19.95
CA LEU A 172 -11.36 -15.22 18.53
C LEU A 172 -12.37 -14.25 17.93
N ALA A 173 -13.67 -14.44 18.23
CA ALA A 173 -14.72 -13.55 17.77
C ALA A 173 -14.57 -12.13 18.34
N GLY A 174 -14.14 -11.98 19.59
CA GLY A 174 -13.83 -10.69 20.19
C GLY A 174 -12.77 -9.94 19.41
N THR A 175 -11.62 -10.58 19.19
CA THR A 175 -10.51 -10.00 18.41
C THR A 175 -10.92 -9.72 16.94
N ALA A 176 -11.66 -10.63 16.31
CA ALA A 176 -12.14 -10.41 14.94
C ALA A 176 -13.10 -9.22 14.84
N ARG A 177 -13.93 -8.99 15.86
CA ARG A 177 -14.83 -7.82 15.92
C ARG A 177 -14.05 -6.52 16.08
N GLU A 178 -13.04 -6.50 16.95
CA GLU A 178 -12.14 -5.34 17.11
C GLU A 178 -11.42 -5.00 15.81
N LEU A 179 -10.90 -6.01 15.09
CA LEU A 179 -10.26 -5.84 13.79
C LEU A 179 -11.24 -5.37 12.71
N ALA A 180 -12.45 -5.91 12.67
CA ALA A 180 -13.48 -5.48 11.72
C ALA A 180 -13.85 -4.01 11.93
N LEU A 181 -13.99 -3.58 13.19
CA LEU A 181 -14.24 -2.17 13.55
C LEU A 181 -13.06 -1.29 13.17
N LEU A 182 -11.82 -1.72 13.43
CA LEU A 182 -10.61 -0.99 13.03
C LEU A 182 -10.56 -0.78 11.52
N LEU A 183 -10.79 -1.85 10.74
CA LEU A 183 -10.70 -1.80 9.28
C LEU A 183 -11.81 -0.95 8.64
N SER A 184 -13.01 -0.92 9.22
CA SER A 184 -14.14 -0.14 8.71
C SER A 184 -14.17 1.32 9.18
N ASP A 185 -13.34 1.69 10.15
CA ASP A 185 -13.29 3.05 10.69
C ASP A 185 -12.56 4.01 9.72
N PRO A 186 -13.28 4.95 9.06
CA PRO A 186 -12.69 5.85 8.08
C PRO A 186 -11.72 6.88 8.68
N GLU A 187 -11.76 7.11 9.98
CA GLU A 187 -10.84 8.01 10.67
C GLU A 187 -9.51 7.32 11.01
N ARG A 188 -9.52 6.00 11.10
CA ARG A 188 -8.34 5.21 11.47
C ARG A 188 -7.70 4.52 10.28
N THR A 189 -8.50 3.87 9.43
CA THR A 189 -8.01 2.97 8.38
C THR A 189 -8.42 3.44 6.99
N ALA A 190 -7.53 3.23 6.02
CA ALA A 190 -7.86 3.35 4.61
C ALA A 190 -6.96 2.44 3.74
N VAL A 191 -7.38 2.22 2.50
CA VAL A 191 -6.59 1.53 1.48
C VAL A 191 -6.18 2.50 0.38
N ALA A 192 -4.89 2.56 0.07
CA ALA A 192 -4.33 3.23 -1.08
C ALA A 192 -4.08 2.20 -2.19
N VAL A 193 -4.82 2.29 -3.30
CA VAL A 193 -4.60 1.41 -4.45
C VAL A 193 -3.60 2.04 -5.38
N VAL A 194 -2.53 1.30 -5.71
CA VAL A 194 -1.48 1.71 -6.65
C VAL A 194 -1.71 1.02 -7.98
N THR A 195 -1.64 1.76 -9.07
CA THR A 195 -1.80 1.27 -10.44
C THR A 195 -0.79 1.91 -11.39
N ARG A 196 -0.82 1.49 -12.66
CA ARG A 196 -0.14 2.15 -13.79
C ARG A 196 -1.18 2.68 -14.77
N ALA A 197 -0.80 3.67 -15.58
CA ALA A 197 -1.66 4.22 -16.61
C ALA A 197 -1.72 3.30 -17.86
N GLU A 198 -2.10 2.05 -17.65
CA GLU A 198 -2.20 0.97 -18.64
C GLU A 198 -3.57 0.31 -18.52
N GLU A 199 -4.19 -0.04 -19.65
CA GLU A 199 -5.56 -0.55 -19.71
C GLU A 199 -5.80 -1.73 -18.76
N MET A 200 -4.95 -2.76 -18.81
CA MET A 200 -5.07 -3.94 -17.95
C MET A 200 -4.94 -3.59 -16.47
N ALA A 201 -3.97 -2.76 -16.12
CA ALA A 201 -3.76 -2.35 -14.74
C ALA A 201 -4.94 -1.53 -14.20
N VAL A 202 -5.54 -0.68 -15.04
CA VAL A 202 -6.73 0.10 -14.68
C VAL A 202 -7.96 -0.79 -14.51
N ASN A 203 -8.17 -1.80 -15.39
CA ASN A 203 -9.26 -2.76 -15.24
C ASN A 203 -9.17 -3.50 -13.90
N GLU A 204 -8.02 -4.10 -13.60
CA GLU A 204 -7.80 -4.78 -12.32
C GLU A 204 -7.94 -3.85 -11.11
N THR A 205 -7.56 -2.58 -11.27
CA THR A 205 -7.71 -1.58 -10.20
C THR A 205 -9.19 -1.28 -9.93
N LEU A 206 -10.02 -1.19 -10.94
CA LEU A 206 -11.46 -0.99 -10.80
C LEU A 206 -12.13 -2.18 -10.11
N GLU A 207 -11.77 -3.40 -10.50
CA GLU A 207 -12.26 -4.63 -9.88
C GLU A 207 -11.82 -4.72 -8.41
N LEU A 208 -10.54 -4.46 -8.13
CA LEU A 208 -9.98 -4.43 -6.79
C LEU A 208 -10.66 -3.39 -5.91
N SER A 209 -10.85 -2.18 -6.41
CA SER A 209 -11.50 -1.09 -5.67
C SER A 209 -12.95 -1.46 -5.32
N ALA A 210 -13.68 -2.04 -6.27
CA ALA A 210 -15.04 -2.53 -6.03
C ALA A 210 -15.07 -3.67 -4.99
N ALA A 211 -14.09 -4.55 -5.00
CA ALA A 211 -13.98 -5.63 -4.02
C ALA A 211 -13.68 -5.09 -2.60
N ILE A 212 -12.76 -4.14 -2.47
CA ILE A 212 -12.44 -3.50 -1.18
C ILE A 212 -13.65 -2.74 -0.62
N MET A 213 -14.38 -2.00 -1.47
CA MET A 213 -15.60 -1.30 -1.04
C MET A 213 -16.67 -2.28 -0.54
N ARG A 214 -16.80 -3.47 -1.14
CA ARG A 214 -17.73 -4.52 -0.66
C ARG A 214 -17.33 -5.07 0.71
N VAL A 215 -16.05 -5.08 1.03
CA VAL A 215 -15.55 -5.47 2.38
C VAL A 215 -15.83 -4.36 3.40
N GLY A 216 -16.09 -3.13 2.97
CA GLY A 216 -16.39 -2.00 3.84
C GLY A 216 -15.16 -1.24 4.33
N VAL A 217 -13.99 -1.43 3.70
CA VAL A 217 -12.77 -0.68 4.06
C VAL A 217 -12.67 0.59 3.21
N PRO A 218 -12.43 1.75 3.82
CA PRO A 218 -12.35 3.03 3.10
C PRO A 218 -11.21 3.09 2.08
N LEU A 219 -11.46 3.71 0.94
CA LEU A 219 -10.46 3.92 -0.11
C LEU A 219 -9.92 5.36 -0.10
N LEU A 220 -8.62 5.50 -0.27
CA LEU A 220 -7.98 6.76 -0.64
C LEU A 220 -8.02 6.96 -2.18
N PRO A 221 -7.79 8.19 -2.67
CA PRO A 221 -7.59 8.41 -4.09
C PRO A 221 -6.50 7.51 -4.67
N THR A 222 -6.81 6.84 -5.78
CA THR A 222 -5.90 5.90 -6.43
C THR A 222 -4.61 6.59 -6.86
N ILE A 223 -3.49 5.91 -6.68
CA ILE A 223 -2.15 6.37 -7.07
C ILE A 223 -1.77 5.74 -8.41
N VAL A 224 -1.62 6.56 -9.43
CA VAL A 224 -1.11 6.14 -10.74
C VAL A 224 0.39 6.34 -10.74
N ASN A 225 1.13 5.27 -10.60
CA ASN A 225 2.59 5.28 -10.49
C ASN A 225 3.27 5.19 -11.87
N ALA A 226 4.52 5.60 -11.93
CA ALA A 226 5.40 5.53 -13.12
C ALA A 226 4.79 6.18 -14.37
N VAL A 227 4.17 7.33 -14.19
CA VAL A 227 3.65 8.12 -15.32
C VAL A 227 4.82 8.78 -16.04
N ALA A 228 4.97 8.48 -17.31
CA ALA A 228 6.01 9.09 -18.13
C ALA A 228 5.83 10.62 -18.19
N PRO A 229 6.93 11.39 -18.21
CA PRO A 229 6.85 12.85 -18.31
C PRO A 229 6.13 13.25 -19.59
N LEU A 230 5.33 14.31 -19.51
CA LEU A 230 4.66 14.89 -20.67
C LEU A 230 5.73 15.52 -21.59
N ARG A 231 5.94 14.89 -22.74
CA ARG A 231 6.94 15.34 -23.72
C ARG A 231 6.35 16.25 -24.79
N PHE A 232 5.04 16.16 -25.00
CA PHE A 232 4.33 16.85 -26.06
C PHE A 232 3.13 17.59 -25.50
N SER A 233 2.94 18.83 -25.96
CA SER A 233 1.72 19.58 -25.74
C SER A 233 0.52 18.93 -26.47
N ARG A 234 -0.70 19.32 -26.11
CA ARG A 234 -1.91 18.81 -26.77
C ARG A 234 -1.95 19.11 -28.28
N ALA A 235 -1.35 20.22 -28.71
CA ALA A 235 -1.26 20.59 -30.11
C ALA A 235 -0.28 19.70 -30.88
N GLU A 236 0.91 19.48 -30.30
CA GLU A 236 1.93 18.57 -30.85
C GLU A 236 1.43 17.13 -30.89
N LEU A 237 0.74 16.64 -29.83
CA LEU A 237 0.11 15.31 -29.85
C LEU A 237 -0.88 15.15 -31.01
N ARG A 238 -1.70 16.17 -31.29
CA ARG A 238 -2.64 16.12 -32.41
C ARG A 238 -1.91 16.05 -33.74
N ARG A 239 -0.85 16.84 -33.94
CA ARG A 239 -0.03 16.80 -35.17
C ARG A 239 0.64 15.45 -35.35
N LEU A 240 1.39 14.96 -34.36
CA LEU A 240 2.12 13.70 -34.44
C LEU A 240 1.23 12.46 -34.67
N LEU A 241 -0.03 12.51 -34.25
CA LEU A 241 -0.96 11.38 -34.37
C LEU A 241 -1.84 11.44 -35.61
N LYS A 242 -2.03 12.62 -36.21
CA LYS A 242 -2.86 12.79 -37.43
C LYS A 242 -2.03 12.83 -38.72
N GLU A 243 -0.90 13.47 -38.68
CA GLU A 243 -0.01 13.69 -39.82
C GLU A 243 1.40 13.33 -39.38
N PRO A 244 1.89 12.13 -39.73
CA PRO A 244 3.30 11.81 -39.51
C PRO A 244 4.13 12.84 -40.26
N PRO A 245 5.13 13.49 -39.64
CA PRO A 245 5.92 14.52 -40.28
C PRO A 245 6.63 13.96 -41.51
N ASP A 246 6.53 14.66 -42.64
CA ASP A 246 7.36 14.39 -43.80
C ASP A 246 8.79 14.80 -43.45
N VAL A 247 9.62 13.80 -43.17
CA VAL A 247 10.99 13.99 -42.68
C VAL A 247 11.97 13.23 -43.58
N PRO A 248 13.20 13.73 -43.75
CA PRO A 248 14.27 13.01 -44.44
C PRO A 248 14.44 11.59 -43.92
N ALA A 249 14.87 10.68 -44.78
CA ALA A 249 15.02 9.25 -44.44
C ALA A 249 15.87 9.03 -43.16
N SER A 250 16.88 9.83 -42.97
CA SER A 250 17.76 9.81 -41.76
C SER A 250 17.04 10.12 -40.45
N LEU A 251 15.93 10.86 -40.47
CA LEU A 251 15.14 11.26 -39.28
C LEU A 251 13.90 10.39 -39.06
N ARG A 252 13.55 9.49 -39.98
CA ARG A 252 12.38 8.62 -39.85
C ARG A 252 12.34 7.80 -38.57
N PRO A 253 13.45 7.18 -38.08
CA PRO A 253 13.43 6.45 -36.82
C PRO A 253 13.11 7.35 -35.62
N LEU A 254 13.63 8.59 -35.62
CA LEU A 254 13.35 9.57 -34.56
C LEU A 254 11.87 10.03 -34.58
N ALA A 255 11.33 10.28 -35.78
CA ALA A 255 9.92 10.61 -35.93
C ALA A 255 9.00 9.47 -35.48
N ALA A 256 9.33 8.22 -35.80
CA ALA A 256 8.60 7.03 -35.36
C ALA A 256 8.63 6.90 -33.83
N ALA A 257 9.79 7.10 -33.20
CA ALA A 257 9.93 7.10 -31.75
C ALA A 257 9.11 8.21 -31.09
N GLY A 258 9.08 9.40 -31.70
CA GLY A 258 8.25 10.52 -31.26
C GLY A 258 6.76 10.20 -31.33
N ALA A 259 6.30 9.65 -32.47
CA ALA A 259 4.91 9.23 -32.65
C ALA A 259 4.49 8.15 -31.66
N PHE A 260 5.35 7.15 -31.43
CA PHE A 260 5.12 6.09 -30.43
C PHE A 260 5.02 6.68 -29.01
N SER A 261 5.93 7.59 -28.64
CA SER A 261 5.89 8.26 -27.34
C SER A 261 4.61 9.10 -27.17
N ALA A 262 4.19 9.81 -28.22
CA ALA A 262 2.94 10.55 -28.23
C ALA A 262 1.70 9.67 -28.09
N ALA A 263 1.67 8.52 -28.75
CA ALA A 263 0.59 7.55 -28.63
C ALA A 263 0.49 6.99 -27.20
N ARG A 264 1.63 6.63 -26.60
CA ARG A 264 1.68 6.17 -25.19
C ARG A 264 1.20 7.24 -24.21
N GLN A 265 1.66 8.49 -24.37
CA GLN A 265 1.21 9.61 -23.52
C GLN A 265 -0.31 9.77 -23.61
N ARG A 266 -0.89 9.77 -24.82
CA ARG A 266 -2.34 9.88 -25.02
C ARG A 266 -3.11 8.70 -24.43
N ALA A 267 -2.58 7.48 -24.55
CA ALA A 267 -3.17 6.30 -23.93
C ALA A 267 -3.19 6.43 -22.39
N ALA A 268 -2.07 6.79 -21.79
CA ALA A 268 -1.97 7.01 -20.34
C ALA A 268 -2.96 8.08 -19.86
N GLU A 269 -3.06 9.21 -20.53
CA GLU A 269 -4.03 10.26 -20.19
C GLU A 269 -5.49 9.78 -20.28
N ARG A 270 -5.82 8.91 -21.25
CA ARG A 270 -7.16 8.33 -21.36
C ARG A 270 -7.47 7.42 -20.18
N GLU A 271 -6.52 6.55 -19.82
CA GLU A 271 -6.71 5.60 -18.71
C GLU A 271 -6.80 6.31 -17.36
N ILE A 272 -5.98 7.35 -17.11
CA ILE A 272 -6.09 8.18 -15.90
C ILE A 272 -7.47 8.85 -15.80
N ARG A 273 -7.97 9.41 -16.92
CA ARG A 273 -9.31 10.02 -16.95
C ARG A 273 -10.43 8.99 -16.77
N ARG A 274 -10.28 7.80 -17.36
CA ARG A 274 -11.24 6.70 -17.20
C ARG A 274 -11.32 6.25 -15.76
N LEU A 275 -10.17 6.03 -15.12
CA LEU A 275 -10.05 5.67 -13.71
C LEU A 275 -10.72 6.73 -12.81
N GLY A 276 -10.41 7.99 -13.01
CA GLY A 276 -10.99 9.08 -12.23
C GLY A 276 -12.51 9.19 -12.34
N ARG A 277 -13.06 8.98 -13.54
CA ARG A 277 -14.51 8.96 -13.76
C ARG A 277 -15.19 7.76 -13.09
N ALA A 278 -14.60 6.56 -13.26
CA ALA A 278 -15.17 5.34 -12.72
C ALA A 278 -15.20 5.31 -11.18
N LEU A 279 -14.18 5.87 -10.53
CA LEU A 279 -14.09 5.94 -9.07
C LEU A 279 -14.62 7.25 -8.47
N ALA A 280 -15.12 8.17 -9.29
CA ALA A 280 -15.57 9.51 -8.88
C ALA A 280 -14.54 10.26 -8.01
N THR A 281 -13.25 10.03 -8.27
CA THR A 281 -12.12 10.63 -7.54
C THR A 281 -11.07 11.16 -8.52
N THR A 282 -10.24 12.10 -8.08
CA THR A 282 -9.08 12.53 -8.88
C THR A 282 -7.89 11.65 -8.52
N PRO A 283 -7.41 10.78 -9.44
CA PRO A 283 -6.21 9.98 -9.19
C PRO A 283 -4.98 10.87 -8.98
N VAL A 284 -4.02 10.37 -8.23
CA VAL A 284 -2.74 11.05 -8.00
C VAL A 284 -1.68 10.40 -8.87
N SER A 285 -1.10 11.16 -9.79
CA SER A 285 -0.03 10.67 -10.67
C SER A 285 1.34 10.91 -10.06
N LEU A 286 2.15 9.86 -10.01
CA LEU A 286 3.56 9.92 -9.63
C LEU A 286 4.44 9.70 -10.86
N PRO A 287 5.55 10.44 -10.98
CA PRO A 287 6.43 10.35 -12.14
C PRO A 287 7.14 9.01 -12.23
N LEU A 288 7.53 8.65 -13.44
CA LEU A 288 8.47 7.58 -13.68
C LEU A 288 9.87 8.03 -13.24
N VAL A 289 10.38 7.40 -12.18
CA VAL A 289 11.78 7.56 -11.77
C VAL A 289 12.64 6.63 -12.63
N ALA A 290 13.50 7.24 -13.45
CA ALA A 290 14.36 6.52 -14.38
C ALA A 290 15.64 6.04 -13.66
N THR A 291 15.61 4.85 -13.08
CA THR A 291 16.76 4.23 -12.43
C THR A 291 16.95 2.79 -12.85
N ARG A 292 18.21 2.31 -12.84
CA ARG A 292 18.52 0.88 -13.09
C ARG A 292 18.22 0.01 -11.86
N ARG A 293 18.39 0.57 -10.66
CA ARG A 293 18.08 -0.07 -9.38
C ARG A 293 17.31 0.91 -8.52
N PHE A 294 16.30 0.44 -7.84
CA PHE A 294 15.57 1.26 -6.88
C PHE A 294 16.42 1.40 -5.61
N THR A 295 16.75 2.64 -5.25
CA THR A 295 17.65 2.99 -4.15
C THR A 295 16.96 3.98 -3.22
N PRO A 296 17.49 4.26 -2.02
CA PRO A 296 16.97 5.31 -1.15
C PRO A 296 16.79 6.66 -1.86
N THR A 297 17.73 7.05 -2.75
CA THR A 297 17.60 8.28 -3.55
C THR A 297 16.37 8.29 -4.47
N ALA A 298 16.05 7.14 -5.07
CA ALA A 298 14.86 7.03 -5.91
C ALA A 298 13.56 7.11 -5.07
N ILE A 299 13.60 6.64 -3.81
CA ILE A 299 12.50 6.80 -2.86
C ILE A 299 12.32 8.26 -2.50
N ASP A 300 13.42 8.99 -2.25
CA ASP A 300 13.40 10.41 -1.95
C ASP A 300 12.78 11.22 -3.08
N GLU A 301 13.15 10.94 -4.34
CA GLU A 301 12.57 11.58 -5.53
C GLU A 301 11.05 11.34 -5.63
N LEU A 302 10.58 10.13 -5.34
CA LEU A 302 9.15 9.85 -5.27
C LEU A 302 8.47 10.55 -4.08
N ALA A 303 9.12 10.64 -2.94
CA ALA A 303 8.61 11.34 -1.77
C ALA A 303 8.42 12.83 -2.07
N ASP A 304 9.38 13.46 -2.72
CA ASP A 304 9.29 14.85 -3.20
C ASP A 304 8.08 15.04 -4.13
N ALA A 305 7.88 14.10 -5.07
CA ALA A 305 6.72 14.14 -5.97
C ALA A 305 5.39 14.03 -5.23
N ILE A 306 5.31 13.21 -4.18
CA ILE A 306 4.14 13.05 -3.32
C ILE A 306 3.82 14.34 -2.57
N GLU A 307 4.84 14.98 -1.99
CA GLU A 307 4.72 16.25 -1.26
C GLU A 307 4.21 17.36 -2.19
N HIS A 308 4.79 17.50 -3.39
CA HIS A 308 4.38 18.46 -4.40
C HIS A 308 2.95 18.23 -4.92
N ALA A 309 2.55 16.98 -5.15
CA ALA A 309 1.19 16.63 -5.55
C ALA A 309 0.17 17.01 -4.44
N GLY A 310 0.54 16.85 -3.18
CA GLY A 310 -0.25 17.28 -2.03
C GLY A 310 -0.44 18.79 -1.97
N ALA A 311 0.60 19.57 -2.22
CA ALA A 311 0.56 21.02 -2.23
C ALA A 311 -0.34 21.59 -3.36
N ARG A 312 -0.24 21.02 -4.57
CA ARG A 312 -1.10 21.41 -5.71
C ARG A 312 -2.58 21.17 -5.42
N ARG A 313 -2.95 20.07 -4.79
CA ARG A 313 -4.34 19.76 -4.42
C ARG A 313 -4.90 20.73 -3.38
N ARG A 314 -4.12 21.11 -2.37
CA ARG A 314 -4.52 22.10 -1.36
C ARG A 314 -4.81 23.45 -2.00
N ARG A 315 -3.95 23.93 -2.88
CA ARG A 315 -4.17 25.19 -3.64
C ARG A 315 -5.42 25.13 -4.54
N ALA A 316 -5.67 24.00 -5.19
CA ALA A 316 -6.86 23.80 -6.02
C ALA A 316 -8.17 23.70 -5.21
N ALA A 317 -8.09 23.28 -3.94
CA ALA A 317 -9.22 23.19 -3.02
C ALA A 317 -9.47 24.48 -2.22
N GLY A 318 -8.68 25.53 -2.44
CA GLY A 318 -8.83 26.82 -1.72
C GLY A 318 -8.46 26.80 -0.25
N VAL A 319 -7.79 25.74 0.21
CA VAL A 319 -7.26 25.63 1.57
C VAL A 319 -5.80 26.05 1.54
N ALA A 320 -5.55 27.32 1.87
CA ALA A 320 -4.20 27.87 2.05
C ALA A 320 -3.66 27.53 3.44
#